data_8fe0024d6a499cecdfff0336af3bab73
#
_entry.id   8fe0024d6a499cecdfff0336af3bab73
#
_cell.length_a   1.000
_cell.length_b   1.000
_cell.length_c   1.000
_cell.angle_alpha   90.00
_cell.angle_beta   90.00
_cell.angle_gamma   90.00
#
_symmetry.space_group_name_H-M   'P 1'
#
loop_
_entity.id
_entity.type
_entity.pdbx_description
1 polymer ?
#
loop_
_entity_poly.entity_id
_entity_poly.type
_entity_poly.pdbx_seq_one_letter_code
_entity_poly.pdbx_strand_id
1 'polypeptide(L)'
;MSVKRPLQIDYDYQVETEPITLAEAKAWMQIDFSDWDTLISNELIPAARNESEKASGMLYVERNVVITNNKRGQRIYPIGPWVADVTTDETEVENYTYTAGFNNANPLPQDLHVAMLKRIATDFAFRQNMISVQEQYAQKASISTELKYRADLFV
;
A
#
# COMPACT_ATOMS: atom_id res chain seq x y z
N MET A 1 16.90 1.42 -35.05
CA MET A 1 17.22 1.30 -33.63
C MET A 1 15.94 0.86 -32.89
N SER A 2 15.95 -0.32 -32.32
CA SER A 2 14.83 -0.78 -31.50
C SER A 2 14.86 -0.01 -30.16
N VAL A 3 13.87 0.82 -29.91
CA VAL A 3 13.71 1.50 -28.59
C VAL A 3 13.44 0.42 -27.56
N LYS A 4 14.42 0.14 -26.69
CA LYS A 4 14.23 -0.76 -25.56
C LYS A 4 13.21 -0.13 -24.61
N ARG A 5 11.97 -0.62 -24.62
CA ARG A 5 10.95 -0.19 -23.64
C ARG A 5 11.39 -0.66 -22.24
N PRO A 6 11.28 0.19 -21.23
CA PRO A 6 11.59 -0.19 -19.85
C PRO A 6 10.58 -1.21 -19.33
N LEU A 7 10.96 -1.95 -18.28
CA LEU A 7 10.04 -2.74 -17.47
C LEU A 7 8.92 -1.83 -16.94
N GLN A 8 7.68 -2.25 -17.11
CA GLN A 8 6.49 -1.57 -16.56
C GLN A 8 5.80 -2.48 -15.57
N ILE A 9 5.34 -1.88 -14.49
CA ILE A 9 4.61 -2.54 -13.41
C ILE A 9 3.37 -1.70 -13.16
N ASP A 10 2.21 -2.25 -13.45
CA ASP A 10 0.93 -1.57 -13.33
C ASP A 10 -0.02 -2.34 -12.40
N TYR A 11 -0.78 -1.63 -11.59
CA TYR A 11 -1.87 -2.17 -10.78
C TYR A 11 -2.90 -1.08 -10.50
N ASP A 12 -4.12 -1.47 -10.17
CA ASP A 12 -5.17 -0.52 -9.85
C ASP A 12 -4.89 0.13 -8.49
N TYR A 13 -4.94 1.47 -8.45
CA TYR A 13 -4.79 2.25 -7.22
C TYR A 13 -6.09 2.32 -6.40
N GLN A 14 -7.24 2.03 -7.03
CA GLN A 14 -8.52 1.99 -6.34
C GLN A 14 -8.82 0.60 -5.82
N VAL A 15 -9.45 0.53 -4.66
CA VAL A 15 -9.88 -0.71 -4.02
C VAL A 15 -11.35 -0.60 -3.65
N GLU A 16 -12.07 -1.72 -3.64
CA GLU A 16 -13.46 -1.76 -3.23
C GLU A 16 -13.62 -1.59 -1.71
N THR A 17 -12.66 -2.12 -0.96
CA THR A 17 -12.66 -2.07 0.51
C THR A 17 -11.29 -1.65 1.01
N GLU A 18 -11.26 -0.57 1.77
CA GLU A 18 -10.02 -0.09 2.40
C GLU A 18 -9.62 -0.98 3.60
N PRO A 19 -8.32 -1.13 3.88
CA PRO A 19 -7.84 -1.95 5.00
C PRO A 19 -8.14 -1.33 6.37
N ILE A 20 -8.46 -0.04 6.41
CA ILE A 20 -8.85 0.69 7.61
C ILE A 20 -10.24 1.29 7.37
N THR A 21 -11.15 1.05 8.30
CA THR A 21 -12.50 1.62 8.26
C THR A 21 -12.51 3.05 8.81
N LEU A 22 -13.52 3.82 8.42
CA LEU A 22 -13.75 5.15 8.98
C LEU A 22 -13.88 5.12 10.51
N ALA A 23 -14.57 4.10 11.04
CA ALA A 23 -14.76 3.96 12.48
C ALA A 23 -13.43 3.72 13.23
N GLU A 24 -12.54 2.90 12.70
CA GLU A 24 -11.21 2.67 13.26
C GLU A 24 -10.34 3.92 13.23
N ALA A 25 -10.33 4.64 12.09
CA ALA A 25 -9.60 5.89 11.97
C ALA A 25 -10.08 6.95 12.96
N LYS A 26 -11.40 7.10 13.09
CA LYS A 26 -12.02 8.04 14.06
C LYS A 26 -11.72 7.65 15.51
N ALA A 27 -11.83 6.37 15.84
CA ALA A 27 -11.50 5.87 17.18
C ALA A 27 -10.02 6.12 17.54
N TRP A 28 -9.11 5.90 16.58
CA TRP A 28 -7.68 6.19 16.77
C TRP A 28 -7.42 7.68 17.01
N MET A 29 -8.07 8.56 16.26
CA MET A 29 -7.94 10.01 16.38
C MET A 29 -8.80 10.61 17.50
N GLN A 30 -9.63 9.81 18.20
CA GLN A 30 -10.58 10.25 19.23
C GLN A 30 -11.60 11.30 18.71
N ILE A 31 -12.10 11.09 17.50
CA ILE A 31 -13.09 11.94 16.85
C ILE A 31 -14.45 11.27 16.92
N ASP A 32 -15.46 11.95 17.49
CA ASP A 32 -16.84 11.46 17.63
C ASP A 32 -17.85 12.18 16.74
N PHE A 33 -17.52 13.35 16.20
CA PHE A 33 -18.36 14.14 15.31
C PHE A 33 -18.17 13.76 13.83
N SER A 34 -19.16 14.08 12.98
CA SER A 34 -19.23 13.61 11.58
C SER A 34 -18.74 14.60 10.53
N ASP A 35 -18.35 15.83 10.90
CA ASP A 35 -18.02 16.90 9.97
C ASP A 35 -16.87 16.55 9.01
N TRP A 36 -16.01 15.63 9.40
CA TRP A 36 -14.84 15.19 8.63
C TRP A 36 -14.96 13.79 8.02
N ASP A 37 -16.10 13.12 8.16
CA ASP A 37 -16.26 11.73 7.72
C ASP A 37 -15.95 11.55 6.24
N THR A 38 -16.46 12.44 5.38
CA THR A 38 -16.18 12.41 3.93
C THR A 38 -14.71 12.62 3.61
N LEU A 39 -14.06 13.54 4.31
CA LEU A 39 -12.63 13.81 4.14
C LEU A 39 -11.80 12.59 4.57
N ILE A 40 -12.09 12.02 5.72
CA ILE A 40 -11.35 10.89 6.26
C ILE A 40 -11.52 9.66 5.36
N SER A 41 -12.75 9.33 4.97
CA SER A 41 -13.05 8.13 4.18
C SER A 41 -12.58 8.23 2.72
N ASN A 42 -12.77 9.37 2.06
CA ASN A 42 -12.55 9.49 0.64
C ASN A 42 -11.15 10.02 0.27
N GLU A 43 -10.48 10.67 1.20
CA GLU A 43 -9.19 11.30 0.95
C GLU A 43 -8.06 10.69 1.80
N LEU A 44 -8.19 10.76 3.14
CA LEU A 44 -7.07 10.43 4.03
C LEU A 44 -6.78 8.94 4.08
N ILE A 45 -7.79 8.08 4.15
CA ILE A 45 -7.59 6.62 4.19
C ILE A 45 -6.99 6.12 2.86
N PRO A 46 -7.53 6.44 1.67
CA PRO A 46 -6.91 6.04 0.40
C PRO A 46 -5.51 6.62 0.19
N ALA A 47 -5.27 7.87 0.57
CA ALA A 47 -3.95 8.49 0.47
C ALA A 47 -2.93 7.78 1.35
N ALA A 48 -3.27 7.51 2.62
CA ALA A 48 -2.41 6.79 3.55
C ALA A 48 -2.09 5.38 3.06
N ARG A 49 -3.07 4.64 2.53
CA ARG A 49 -2.84 3.33 1.92
C ARG A 49 -1.87 3.43 0.75
N ASN A 50 -2.12 4.33 -0.22
CA ASN A 50 -1.26 4.48 -1.39
C ASN A 50 0.18 4.83 -1.02
N GLU A 51 0.39 5.70 -0.05
CA GLU A 51 1.72 6.07 0.42
C GLU A 51 2.41 4.92 1.16
N SER A 52 1.68 4.21 2.00
CA SER A 52 2.20 3.05 2.73
C SER A 52 2.58 1.90 1.79
N GLU A 53 1.76 1.64 0.77
CA GLU A 53 2.06 0.66 -0.29
C GLU A 53 3.32 1.04 -1.08
N LYS A 54 3.47 2.32 -1.44
CA LYS A 54 4.69 2.80 -2.11
C LYS A 54 5.93 2.69 -1.22
N ALA A 55 5.80 2.98 0.06
CA ALA A 55 6.90 2.92 1.00
C ALA A 55 7.35 1.48 1.29
N SER A 56 6.40 0.55 1.49
CA SER A 56 6.68 -0.85 1.80
C SER A 56 7.00 -1.69 0.55
N GLY A 57 6.52 -1.30 -0.63
CA GLY A 57 6.53 -2.14 -1.83
C GLY A 57 5.54 -3.29 -1.79
N MET A 58 4.56 -3.26 -0.87
CA MET A 58 3.52 -4.27 -0.69
C MET A 58 2.15 -3.68 -0.93
N LEU A 59 1.22 -4.47 -1.49
CA LEU A 59 -0.19 -4.10 -1.57
C LEU A 59 -0.91 -4.47 -0.28
N TYR A 60 -1.60 -3.51 0.32
CA TYR A 60 -2.34 -3.72 1.56
C TYR A 60 -3.71 -4.37 1.34
N VAL A 61 -4.16 -4.38 0.09
CA VAL A 61 -5.36 -5.08 -0.37
C VAL A 61 -5.01 -5.86 -1.62
N GLU A 62 -5.51 -7.10 -1.72
CA GLU A 62 -5.26 -7.98 -2.86
C GLU A 62 -5.74 -7.37 -4.18
N ARG A 63 -4.84 -7.33 -5.18
CA ARG A 63 -5.08 -6.80 -6.52
C ARG A 63 -4.22 -7.50 -7.56
N ASN A 64 -4.62 -7.39 -8.83
CA ASN A 64 -3.82 -7.85 -9.94
C ASN A 64 -2.68 -6.87 -10.22
N VAL A 65 -1.49 -7.41 -10.43
CA VAL A 65 -0.29 -6.70 -10.86
C VAL A 65 0.07 -7.17 -12.27
N VAL A 66 0.17 -6.24 -13.18
CA VAL A 66 0.50 -6.48 -14.60
C VAL A 66 1.96 -6.12 -14.84
N ILE A 67 2.72 -7.07 -15.31
CA ILE A 67 4.12 -6.89 -15.72
C ILE A 67 4.19 -6.83 -17.24
N THR A 68 4.88 -5.84 -17.75
CA THR A 68 5.10 -5.65 -19.20
C THR A 68 6.56 -5.36 -19.50
N ASN A 69 7.06 -5.90 -20.60
CA ASN A 69 8.46 -5.76 -21.06
C ASN A 69 9.51 -6.30 -20.07
N ASN A 70 9.23 -7.39 -19.38
CA ASN A 70 10.22 -8.06 -18.56
C ASN A 70 11.25 -8.79 -19.45
N LYS A 71 12.48 -8.32 -19.49
CA LYS A 71 13.58 -8.88 -20.31
C LYS A 71 14.52 -9.80 -19.53
N ARG A 72 14.14 -10.23 -18.33
CA ARG A 72 15.01 -11.05 -17.46
C ARG A 72 15.01 -12.54 -17.78
N GLY A 73 14.14 -13.00 -18.70
CA GLY A 73 14.03 -14.40 -19.07
C GLY A 73 13.36 -15.31 -18.03
N GLN A 74 12.89 -14.73 -16.92
CA GLN A 74 12.12 -15.39 -15.86
C GLN A 74 11.11 -14.43 -15.28
N ARG A 75 10.03 -14.95 -14.66
CA ARG A 75 9.07 -14.12 -13.94
C ARG A 75 9.71 -13.51 -12.69
N ILE A 76 9.32 -12.28 -12.40
CA ILE A 76 9.68 -11.54 -11.18
C ILE A 76 8.40 -11.08 -10.49
N TYR A 77 8.43 -10.95 -9.18
CA TYR A 77 7.29 -10.54 -8.37
C TYR A 77 7.69 -9.34 -7.50
N PRO A 78 7.87 -8.15 -8.13
CA PRO A 78 8.44 -6.97 -7.47
C PRO A 78 7.53 -6.34 -6.43
N ILE A 79 6.23 -6.68 -6.44
CA ILE A 79 5.24 -6.19 -5.49
C ILE A 79 4.65 -7.39 -4.76
N GLY A 80 4.67 -7.33 -3.44
CA GLY A 80 4.18 -8.41 -2.57
C GLY A 80 2.99 -8.01 -1.71
N PRO A 81 2.58 -8.94 -0.84
CA PRO A 81 2.92 -10.37 -0.89
C PRO A 81 2.29 -11.06 -2.10
N TRP A 82 3.04 -11.96 -2.72
CA TRP A 82 2.53 -12.77 -3.84
C TRP A 82 1.41 -13.70 -3.36
N VAL A 83 0.35 -13.84 -4.16
CA VAL A 83 -0.79 -14.71 -3.89
C VAL A 83 -0.88 -15.83 -4.92
N ALA A 84 -1.01 -15.47 -6.20
CA ALA A 84 -1.14 -16.44 -7.28
C ALA A 84 -0.77 -15.83 -8.64
N ASP A 85 -0.39 -16.67 -9.59
CA ASP A 85 -0.26 -16.28 -10.99
C ASP A 85 -1.64 -16.31 -11.67
N VAL A 86 -1.98 -15.22 -12.34
CA VAL A 86 -3.20 -15.13 -13.19
C VAL A 86 -2.89 -15.64 -14.58
N THR A 87 -1.73 -15.28 -15.15
CA THR A 87 -1.25 -15.85 -16.41
C THR A 87 -0.74 -17.27 -16.16
N THR A 88 -1.48 -18.26 -16.63
CA THR A 88 -1.21 -19.69 -16.39
C THR A 88 -0.11 -20.28 -17.26
N ASP A 89 0.18 -19.66 -18.43
CA ASP A 89 1.27 -20.12 -19.29
C ASP A 89 2.62 -19.66 -18.72
N GLU A 90 3.35 -20.60 -18.13
CA GLU A 90 4.66 -20.35 -17.52
C GLU A 90 5.74 -19.90 -18.52
N THR A 91 5.52 -20.10 -19.82
CA THR A 91 6.44 -19.62 -20.87
C THR A 91 6.31 -18.13 -21.13
N GLU A 92 5.20 -17.53 -20.75
CA GLU A 92 4.98 -16.07 -20.80
C GLU A 92 5.71 -15.37 -19.67
N VAL A 93 6.96 -15.03 -19.89
CA VAL A 93 7.82 -14.34 -18.92
C VAL A 93 7.98 -12.85 -19.19
N GLU A 94 7.64 -12.40 -20.39
CA GLU A 94 7.80 -11.00 -20.82
C GLU A 94 6.61 -10.13 -20.43
N ASN A 95 5.38 -10.65 -20.60
CA ASN A 95 4.13 -9.98 -20.25
C ASN A 95 3.24 -10.98 -19.50
N TYR A 96 2.95 -10.71 -18.24
CA TYR A 96 2.15 -11.60 -17.40
C TYR A 96 1.47 -10.82 -16.28
N THR A 97 0.45 -11.43 -15.70
CA THR A 97 -0.30 -10.89 -14.56
C THR A 97 -0.25 -11.86 -13.41
N TYR A 98 -0.05 -11.34 -12.22
CA TYR A 98 -0.16 -12.09 -10.97
C TYR A 98 -0.98 -11.31 -9.96
N THR A 99 -1.48 -12.00 -8.94
CA THR A 99 -2.20 -11.40 -7.82
C THR A 99 -1.25 -11.21 -6.66
N ALA A 100 -1.25 -10.03 -6.08
CA ALA A 100 -0.49 -9.69 -4.88
C ALA A 100 -1.34 -8.89 -3.91
N GLY A 101 -0.97 -8.90 -2.65
CA GLY A 101 -1.60 -8.15 -1.58
C GLY A 101 -2.05 -9.01 -0.41
N PHE A 102 -2.36 -8.34 0.69
CA PHE A 102 -2.93 -8.99 1.86
C PHE A 102 -4.41 -9.29 1.64
N ASN A 103 -4.87 -10.41 2.19
CA ASN A 103 -6.25 -10.91 2.06
C ASN A 103 -6.67 -11.64 3.35
N ASN A 104 -7.85 -12.28 3.33
CA ASN A 104 -8.35 -12.99 4.50
C ASN A 104 -7.48 -14.20 4.92
N ALA A 105 -6.80 -14.85 3.98
CA ALA A 105 -5.90 -15.96 4.27
C ALA A 105 -4.53 -15.51 4.77
N ASN A 106 -4.09 -14.33 4.34
CA ASN A 106 -2.87 -13.67 4.78
C ASN A 106 -3.19 -12.21 5.12
N PRO A 107 -3.68 -11.94 6.35
CA PRO A 107 -4.14 -10.63 6.75
C PRO A 107 -2.98 -9.62 6.87
N LEU A 108 -3.31 -8.33 6.69
CA LEU A 108 -2.37 -7.24 6.89
C LEU A 108 -1.75 -7.32 8.30
N PRO A 109 -0.41 -7.34 8.43
CA PRO A 109 0.25 -7.34 9.73
C PRO A 109 -0.15 -6.15 10.60
N GLN A 110 -0.31 -6.38 11.90
CA GLN A 110 -0.79 -5.38 12.83
C GLN A 110 0.10 -4.13 12.91
N ASP A 111 1.40 -4.28 12.76
CA ASP A 111 2.34 -3.15 12.77
C ASP A 111 2.17 -2.25 11.53
N LEU A 112 1.89 -2.82 10.36
CA LEU A 112 1.56 -2.04 9.15
C LEU A 112 0.19 -1.36 9.27
N HIS A 113 -0.80 -2.05 9.85
CA HIS A 113 -2.11 -1.47 10.14
C HIS A 113 -1.99 -0.25 11.08
N VAL A 114 -1.24 -0.39 12.17
CA VAL A 114 -0.98 0.71 13.11
C VAL A 114 -0.16 1.83 12.48
N ALA A 115 0.81 1.51 11.63
CA ALA A 115 1.59 2.51 10.88
C ALA A 115 0.69 3.37 9.98
N MET A 116 -0.28 2.74 9.31
CA MET A 116 -1.26 3.44 8.48
C MET A 116 -2.19 4.34 9.32
N LEU A 117 -2.67 3.87 10.48
CA LEU A 117 -3.47 4.69 11.40
C LEU A 117 -2.72 5.94 11.88
N LYS A 118 -1.43 5.79 12.21
CA LYS A 118 -0.56 6.92 12.59
C LYS A 118 -0.42 7.92 11.46
N ARG A 119 -0.28 7.45 10.21
CA ARG A 119 -0.20 8.30 9.02
C ARG A 119 -1.48 9.11 8.85
N ILE A 120 -2.65 8.46 8.90
CA ILE A 120 -3.97 9.13 8.81
C ILE A 120 -4.09 10.22 9.87
N ALA A 121 -3.77 9.90 11.13
CA ALA A 121 -3.83 10.85 12.23
C ALA A 121 -2.89 12.05 12.03
N THR A 122 -1.68 11.80 11.53
CA THR A 122 -0.71 12.86 11.24
C THR A 122 -1.21 13.78 10.13
N ASP A 123 -1.71 13.23 9.02
CA ASP A 123 -2.21 14.02 7.89
C ASP A 123 -3.45 14.83 8.28
N PHE A 124 -4.32 14.26 9.13
CA PHE A 124 -5.45 14.99 9.69
C PHE A 124 -5.00 16.15 10.57
N ALA A 125 -4.03 15.94 11.46
CA ALA A 125 -3.47 16.98 12.33
C ALA A 125 -2.76 18.08 11.52
N PHE A 126 -2.05 17.74 10.46
CA PHE A 126 -1.43 18.69 9.54
C PHE A 126 -2.42 19.69 8.96
N ARG A 127 -3.58 19.21 8.52
CA ARG A 127 -4.63 20.09 7.97
C ARG A 127 -5.17 21.07 9.00
N GLN A 128 -5.13 20.72 10.27
CA GLN A 128 -5.62 21.58 11.36
C GLN A 128 -4.54 22.47 11.97
N ASN A 129 -3.31 22.51 11.41
CA ASN A 129 -2.15 23.21 11.99
C ASN A 129 -1.84 22.79 13.46
N MET A 130 -2.13 21.53 13.82
CA MET A 130 -2.01 21.02 15.19
C MET A 130 -0.76 20.13 15.38
N ILE A 131 0.30 20.32 14.57
CA ILE A 131 1.44 19.40 14.64
C ILE A 131 2.38 19.75 15.77
N SER A 132 2.49 18.82 16.70
CA SER A 132 3.53 18.79 17.71
C SER A 132 4.79 18.06 17.21
N VAL A 133 5.92 18.32 17.85
CA VAL A 133 7.18 17.59 17.59
C VAL A 133 7.01 16.08 17.79
N GLN A 134 6.15 15.64 18.70
CA GLN A 134 5.85 14.23 18.96
C GLN A 134 5.20 13.54 17.77
N GLU A 135 4.31 14.21 17.05
CA GLU A 135 3.64 13.68 15.85
C GLU A 135 4.62 13.51 14.68
N GLN A 136 5.61 14.39 14.55
CA GLN A 136 6.69 14.23 13.58
C GLN A 136 7.54 12.97 13.86
N TYR A 137 7.80 12.65 15.12
CA TYR A 137 8.48 11.41 15.50
C TYR A 137 7.62 10.17 15.21
N ALA A 138 6.32 10.22 15.45
CA ALA A 138 5.39 9.13 15.14
C ALA A 138 5.33 8.85 13.63
N GLN A 139 5.35 9.88 12.79
CA GLN A 139 5.40 9.73 11.33
C GLN A 139 6.69 9.07 10.88
N LYS A 140 7.85 9.48 11.41
CA LYS A 140 9.14 8.85 11.11
C LYS A 140 9.17 7.38 11.52
N ALA A 141 8.60 7.01 12.65
CA ALA A 141 8.48 5.63 13.12
C ALA A 141 7.58 4.78 12.20
N SER A 142 6.49 5.35 11.68
CA SER A 142 5.62 4.72 10.70
C SER A 142 6.37 4.39 9.41
N ILE A 143 7.07 5.37 8.82
CA ILE A 143 7.89 5.19 7.62
C ILE A 143 8.99 4.12 7.85
N SER A 144 9.62 4.11 9.01
CA SER A 144 10.64 3.11 9.35
C SER A 144 10.07 1.68 9.37
N THR A 145 8.85 1.49 9.88
CA THR A 145 8.17 0.19 9.87
C THR A 145 7.90 -0.27 8.43
N GLU A 146 7.40 0.62 7.58
CA GLU A 146 7.09 0.30 6.18
C GLU A 146 8.35 -0.05 5.37
N LEU A 147 9.45 0.68 5.59
CA LEU A 147 10.73 0.42 4.92
C LEU A 147 11.34 -0.94 5.30
N LYS A 148 11.10 -1.43 6.52
CA LYS A 148 11.52 -2.76 6.93
C LYS A 148 10.92 -3.84 6.03
N TYR A 149 9.61 -3.78 5.74
CA TYR A 149 8.95 -4.72 4.85
C TYR A 149 9.44 -4.63 3.41
N ARG A 150 9.82 -3.45 2.95
CA ARG A 150 10.41 -3.27 1.61
C ARG A 150 11.76 -3.96 1.48
N ALA A 151 12.59 -3.92 2.52
CA ALA A 151 13.88 -4.61 2.52
C ALA A 151 13.73 -6.13 2.40
N ASP A 152 12.70 -6.71 3.02
CA ASP A 152 12.44 -8.13 3.01
C ASP A 152 11.98 -8.66 1.63
N LEU A 153 11.51 -7.79 0.72
CA LEU A 153 11.12 -8.17 -0.65
C LEU A 153 12.32 -8.44 -1.59
N PHE A 154 13.52 -8.01 -1.22
CA PHE A 154 14.73 -8.14 -2.04
C PHE A 154 15.71 -9.19 -1.51
N VAL A 155 15.31 -9.93 -0.51
CA VAL A 155 16.02 -11.09 0.03
C VAL A 155 15.38 -12.37 -0.48
#